data_8a87dd4e5496810ae29410b8a93e781d
#
_entry.id   8a87dd4e5496810ae29410b8a93e781d
#
_cell.length_a   1.000
_cell.length_b   1.000
_cell.length_c   1.000
_cell.angle_alpha   90.00
_cell.angle_beta   90.00
_cell.angle_gamma   90.00
#
_symmetry.space_group_name_H-M   'P 1'
#
loop_
_entity.id
_entity.type
_entity.pdbx_description
1 polymer ?
#
loop_
_entity_poly.entity_id
_entity_poly.type
_entity_poly.pdbx_seq_one_letter_code
_entity_poly.pdbx_strand_id
1 'polypeptide(L)'
;VNCARAFNLDREIGGLAPGRRADINITTGAEDFRVLTTFAGGRQITDNGKLLVHYETAQHDPCVLNTVHLSQPVTADSFKTHVSAKAKKVKALVMDTLSYIPFTSRRDVELPVVDGVVQCDVEQDVLYIAQVERHGKNGNIGKAFMGGFRIRGGAMASSVGHDNHNIIVLGDSFEDMALAVNRCAELGGGQVIVRNGEIAAEVAYPVCGLLSDLSLDELADKKKELNRVAHEMGTEIAIPVSYTHLRAHETCADL
;
A
#
# COMPACT_ATOMS: atom_id res chain seq x y z
N VAL A 1 11.24 19.38 -21.34
CA VAL A 1 10.48 20.08 -22.38
C VAL A 1 9.13 19.42 -22.63
N ASN A 2 9.05 18.10 -22.88
CA ASN A 2 7.81 17.45 -23.27
C ASN A 2 6.72 17.52 -22.18
N CYS A 3 7.07 17.29 -20.91
CA CYS A 3 6.10 17.44 -19.81
C CYS A 3 5.59 18.89 -19.68
N ALA A 4 6.49 19.87 -19.78
CA ALA A 4 6.06 21.28 -19.73
C ALA A 4 5.12 21.64 -20.87
N ARG A 5 5.34 21.13 -22.08
CA ARG A 5 4.42 21.30 -23.21
C ARG A 5 3.07 20.67 -23.00
N ALA A 6 3.03 19.46 -22.44
CA ALA A 6 1.77 18.76 -22.15
C ALA A 6 0.86 19.55 -21.20
N PHE A 7 1.45 20.38 -20.31
CA PHE A 7 0.74 21.24 -19.38
C PHE A 7 0.68 22.71 -19.79
N ASN A 8 1.13 23.06 -21.02
CA ASN A 8 1.22 24.45 -21.52
C ASN A 8 2.10 25.37 -20.64
N LEU A 9 3.10 24.81 -19.99
CA LEU A 9 4.06 25.53 -19.11
C LEU A 9 5.44 25.71 -19.76
N ASP A 10 5.60 25.39 -21.03
CA ASP A 10 6.90 25.38 -21.72
C ASP A 10 7.50 26.77 -21.96
N ARG A 11 6.76 27.83 -21.74
CA ARG A 11 7.28 29.20 -21.71
C ARG A 11 7.95 29.55 -20.37
N GLU A 12 7.55 28.87 -19.28
CA GLU A 12 7.99 29.16 -17.91
C GLU A 12 9.05 28.16 -17.41
N ILE A 13 8.89 26.87 -17.72
CA ILE A 13 9.71 25.77 -17.20
C ILE A 13 10.13 24.80 -18.31
N GLY A 14 10.94 23.81 -17.95
CA GLY A 14 11.30 22.67 -18.81
C GLY A 14 12.43 22.92 -19.80
N GLY A 15 13.26 23.94 -19.57
CA GLY A 15 14.45 24.18 -20.37
C GLY A 15 15.30 25.34 -19.84
N LEU A 16 16.57 25.35 -20.20
CA LEU A 16 17.51 26.41 -19.86
C LEU A 16 17.44 27.50 -20.93
N ALA A 17 16.72 28.59 -20.66
CA ALA A 17 16.60 29.73 -21.56
C ALA A 17 16.27 31.01 -20.76
N PRO A 18 16.65 32.20 -21.28
CA PRO A 18 16.30 33.46 -20.65
C PRO A 18 14.77 33.58 -20.46
N GLY A 19 14.36 34.08 -19.30
CA GLY A 19 12.95 34.26 -18.96
C GLY A 19 12.25 33.01 -18.40
N ARG A 20 12.93 31.85 -18.37
CA ARG A 20 12.40 30.65 -17.74
C ARG A 20 12.86 30.53 -16.30
N ARG A 21 12.05 29.88 -15.49
CA ARG A 21 12.36 29.56 -14.09
C ARG A 21 13.58 28.65 -14.00
N ALA A 22 14.52 29.01 -13.17
CA ALA A 22 15.77 28.27 -12.98
C ALA A 22 15.59 27.11 -12.00
N ASP A 23 14.87 26.06 -12.43
CA ASP A 23 14.77 24.76 -11.74
C ASP A 23 15.73 23.81 -12.46
N ILE A 24 16.91 23.54 -11.84
CA ILE A 24 18.05 22.93 -12.52
C ILE A 24 18.66 21.86 -11.61
N ASN A 25 18.92 20.69 -12.18
CA ASN A 25 19.75 19.66 -11.57
C ASN A 25 21.12 19.62 -12.28
N ILE A 26 22.19 19.65 -11.50
CA ILE A 26 23.54 19.37 -11.97
C ILE A 26 23.85 17.91 -11.62
N THR A 27 24.21 17.11 -12.61
CA THR A 27 24.44 15.67 -12.46
C THR A 27 25.85 15.27 -12.85
N THR A 28 26.30 14.09 -12.43
CA THR A 28 27.61 13.51 -12.79
C THR A 28 27.72 13.19 -14.28
N GLY A 29 26.63 12.87 -14.94
CA GLY A 29 26.58 12.53 -16.37
C GLY A 29 25.33 11.77 -16.72
N ALA A 30 25.20 11.39 -18.01
CA ALA A 30 24.01 10.70 -18.50
C ALA A 30 23.96 9.22 -18.11
N GLU A 31 25.10 8.59 -17.87
CA GLU A 31 25.19 7.15 -17.56
C GLU A 31 24.94 6.86 -16.08
N ASP A 32 25.54 7.64 -15.18
CA ASP A 32 25.40 7.46 -13.72
C ASP A 32 24.25 8.30 -13.14
N PHE A 33 23.89 9.39 -13.77
CA PHE A 33 22.81 10.32 -13.47
C PHE A 33 22.64 10.67 -11.98
N ARG A 34 23.72 10.72 -11.22
CA ARG A 34 23.69 11.13 -9.81
C ARG A 34 23.55 12.65 -9.72
N VAL A 35 22.53 13.13 -9.02
CA VAL A 35 22.32 14.56 -8.79
C VAL A 35 23.36 15.06 -7.77
N LEU A 36 24.17 16.03 -8.17
CA LEU A 36 25.16 16.71 -7.30
C LEU A 36 24.54 17.92 -6.64
N THR A 37 23.84 18.74 -7.41
CA THR A 37 23.28 20.02 -6.94
C THR A 37 21.92 20.26 -7.57
N THR A 38 20.97 20.75 -6.76
CA THR A 38 19.64 21.15 -7.24
C THR A 38 19.44 22.65 -6.96
N PHE A 39 18.95 23.34 -7.98
CA PHE A 39 18.43 24.70 -7.88
C PHE A 39 16.91 24.69 -8.07
N ALA A 40 16.19 25.44 -7.25
CA ALA A 40 14.76 25.71 -7.41
C ALA A 40 14.53 27.22 -7.42
N GLY A 41 13.92 27.72 -8.49
CA GLY A 41 13.73 29.17 -8.68
C GLY A 41 15.02 29.99 -8.62
N GLY A 42 16.15 29.41 -9.06
CA GLY A 42 17.48 30.06 -9.02
C GLY A 42 18.22 29.98 -7.68
N ARG A 43 17.59 29.42 -6.63
CA ARG A 43 18.23 29.21 -5.33
C ARG A 43 18.77 27.79 -5.24
N GLN A 44 20.03 27.64 -4.84
CA GLN A 44 20.56 26.31 -4.52
C GLN A 44 19.87 25.73 -3.30
N ILE A 45 19.30 24.54 -3.42
CA ILE A 45 18.56 23.85 -2.36
C ILE A 45 19.23 22.58 -1.87
N THR A 46 20.08 21.96 -2.70
CA THR A 46 20.88 20.79 -2.27
C THR A 46 22.33 20.92 -2.73
N ASP A 47 23.23 20.23 -2.03
CA ASP A 47 24.61 20.01 -2.42
C ASP A 47 25.08 18.62 -2.00
N ASN A 48 25.54 17.81 -2.96
CA ASN A 48 25.98 16.43 -2.75
C ASN A 48 25.05 15.59 -1.87
N GLY A 49 23.73 15.69 -2.11
CA GLY A 49 22.69 14.99 -1.37
C GLY A 49 22.30 15.61 -0.03
N LYS A 50 22.95 16.71 0.38
CA LYS A 50 22.55 17.45 1.59
C LYS A 50 21.57 18.55 1.24
N LEU A 51 20.49 18.64 1.99
CA LEU A 51 19.53 19.73 1.93
C LEU A 51 20.15 20.97 2.59
N LEU A 52 20.17 22.12 1.86
CA LEU A 52 20.73 23.40 2.32
C LEU A 52 19.67 24.36 2.83
N VAL A 53 18.39 24.02 2.69
CA VAL A 53 17.27 24.86 3.08
C VAL A 53 16.47 24.17 4.18
N HIS A 54 15.98 24.98 5.11
CA HIS A 54 15.03 24.50 6.10
C HIS A 54 13.63 24.57 5.52
N TYR A 55 12.85 23.48 5.65
CA TYR A 55 11.43 23.45 5.36
C TYR A 55 10.67 23.43 6.67
N GLU A 56 9.76 24.37 6.83
CA GLU A 56 8.77 24.27 7.90
C GLU A 56 7.78 23.18 7.53
N THR A 57 7.48 22.30 8.48
CA THR A 57 6.40 21.31 8.32
C THR A 57 5.08 22.07 8.18
N ALA A 58 4.38 21.86 7.08
CA ALA A 58 3.09 22.47 6.87
C ALA A 58 2.11 22.04 7.98
N GLN A 59 1.41 23.00 8.56
CA GLN A 59 0.28 22.68 9.41
C GLN A 59 -0.88 22.19 8.53
N HIS A 60 -1.37 21.00 8.83
CA HIS A 60 -2.49 20.43 8.08
C HIS A 60 -3.80 20.96 8.66
N ASP A 61 -4.77 21.23 7.79
CA ASP A 61 -6.13 21.54 8.21
C ASP A 61 -6.70 20.33 8.99
N PRO A 62 -7.33 20.54 10.16
CA PRO A 62 -7.94 19.45 10.93
C PRO A 62 -8.90 18.56 10.11
N CYS A 63 -9.51 19.06 9.05
CA CYS A 63 -10.42 18.29 8.21
C CYS A 63 -9.74 17.15 7.43
N VAL A 64 -8.42 17.21 7.24
CA VAL A 64 -7.66 16.14 6.56
C VAL A 64 -7.07 15.13 7.54
N LEU A 65 -7.20 15.38 8.84
CA LEU A 65 -6.77 14.47 9.90
C LEU A 65 -7.95 13.62 10.38
N ASN A 66 -7.65 12.48 10.98
CA ASN A 66 -8.66 11.57 11.54
C ASN A 66 -9.78 11.21 10.54
N THR A 67 -9.40 10.76 9.35
CA THR A 67 -10.34 10.42 8.27
C THR A 67 -10.58 8.91 8.12
N VAL A 68 -10.05 8.10 9.03
CA VAL A 68 -10.23 6.64 9.05
C VAL A 68 -11.21 6.28 10.15
N HIS A 69 -12.37 5.78 9.75
CA HIS A 69 -13.47 5.45 10.66
C HIS A 69 -14.01 4.07 10.32
N LEU A 70 -13.64 3.06 11.10
CA LEU A 70 -14.31 1.77 11.04
C LEU A 70 -15.66 1.85 11.76
N SER A 71 -16.70 1.25 11.20
CA SER A 71 -18.03 1.18 11.86
C SER A 71 -17.96 0.45 13.20
N GLN A 72 -17.07 -0.52 13.30
CA GLN A 72 -16.69 -1.26 14.51
C GLN A 72 -15.32 -1.89 14.30
N PRO A 73 -14.56 -2.19 15.37
CA PRO A 73 -13.34 -2.98 15.24
C PRO A 73 -13.62 -4.31 14.54
N VAL A 74 -12.76 -4.69 13.63
CA VAL A 74 -12.88 -5.98 12.92
C VAL A 74 -12.31 -7.11 13.79
N THR A 75 -12.87 -8.30 13.64
CA THR A 75 -12.43 -9.52 14.32
C THR A 75 -11.97 -10.56 13.30
N ALA A 76 -11.33 -11.63 13.74
CA ALA A 76 -11.00 -12.76 12.88
C ALA A 76 -12.21 -13.30 12.12
N ASP A 77 -13.39 -13.34 12.75
CA ASP A 77 -14.63 -13.80 12.12
C ASP A 77 -15.08 -12.91 10.96
N SER A 78 -14.71 -11.64 10.96
CA SER A 78 -15.05 -10.70 9.88
C SER A 78 -14.48 -11.14 8.53
N PHE A 79 -13.39 -11.89 8.54
CA PHE A 79 -12.67 -12.31 7.30
C PHE A 79 -13.02 -13.73 6.86
N LYS A 80 -13.69 -14.54 7.70
CA LYS A 80 -14.04 -15.91 7.37
C LYS A 80 -15.04 -15.98 6.21
N THR A 81 -14.75 -16.85 5.25
CA THR A 81 -15.68 -17.20 4.16
C THR A 81 -16.32 -18.54 4.50
N HIS A 82 -17.63 -18.51 4.77
CA HIS A 82 -18.39 -19.70 5.17
C HIS A 82 -19.01 -20.40 3.96
N VAL A 83 -18.94 -21.72 3.99
CA VAL A 83 -19.57 -22.61 3.02
C VAL A 83 -20.29 -23.74 3.75
N SER A 84 -20.92 -24.68 3.03
CA SER A 84 -21.54 -25.84 3.67
C SER A 84 -20.55 -26.59 4.55
N ALA A 85 -20.91 -26.84 5.80
CA ALA A 85 -20.09 -27.61 6.75
C ALA A 85 -19.79 -29.05 6.29
N LYS A 86 -20.52 -29.58 5.30
CA LYS A 86 -20.27 -30.90 4.69
C LYS A 86 -19.18 -30.85 3.60
N ALA A 87 -18.86 -29.67 3.08
CA ALA A 87 -17.81 -29.52 2.07
C ALA A 87 -16.45 -29.76 2.72
N LYS A 88 -15.60 -30.56 2.08
CA LYS A 88 -14.19 -30.74 2.48
C LYS A 88 -13.26 -29.85 1.67
N LYS A 89 -13.70 -29.51 0.47
CA LYS A 89 -12.99 -28.64 -0.48
C LYS A 89 -13.99 -27.81 -1.25
N VAL A 90 -13.56 -26.66 -1.72
CA VAL A 90 -14.30 -25.79 -2.62
C VAL A 90 -13.40 -25.33 -3.75
N LYS A 91 -13.97 -25.16 -4.94
CA LYS A 91 -13.28 -24.49 -6.04
C LYS A 91 -13.41 -22.99 -5.83
N ALA A 92 -12.28 -22.34 -5.63
CA ALA A 92 -12.17 -20.89 -5.43
C ALA A 92 -11.50 -20.24 -6.64
N LEU A 93 -11.95 -19.03 -6.93
CA LEU A 93 -11.27 -18.14 -7.87
C LEU A 93 -10.20 -17.38 -7.12
N VAL A 94 -8.96 -17.48 -7.60
CA VAL A 94 -7.79 -16.78 -7.05
C VAL A 94 -7.31 -15.75 -8.07
N MET A 95 -7.06 -14.53 -7.60
CA MET A 95 -6.37 -13.50 -8.37
C MET A 95 -4.87 -13.64 -8.13
N ASP A 96 -4.11 -13.94 -9.17
CA ASP A 96 -2.65 -13.93 -9.09
C ASP A 96 -2.10 -12.57 -9.54
N THR A 97 -1.28 -11.93 -8.71
CA THR A 97 -0.54 -10.74 -9.14
C THR A 97 0.66 -11.13 -9.98
N LEU A 98 0.95 -10.33 -11.00
CA LEU A 98 2.14 -10.49 -11.84
C LEU A 98 3.19 -9.48 -11.38
N SER A 99 4.31 -9.95 -10.86
CA SER A 99 5.30 -9.22 -10.04
C SER A 99 5.80 -7.87 -10.58
N TYR A 100 5.63 -7.55 -11.86
CA TYR A 100 6.20 -6.36 -12.48
C TYR A 100 5.22 -5.50 -13.29
N ILE A 101 3.95 -5.89 -13.33
CA ILE A 101 2.92 -5.20 -14.11
C ILE A 101 1.62 -5.11 -13.31
N PRO A 102 0.84 -4.02 -13.44
CA PRO A 102 -0.40 -3.82 -12.71
C PRO A 102 -1.57 -4.64 -13.28
N PHE A 103 -1.29 -5.87 -13.67
CA PHE A 103 -2.29 -6.80 -14.15
C PHE A 103 -2.37 -8.01 -13.24
N THR A 104 -3.58 -8.53 -13.11
CA THR A 104 -3.85 -9.79 -12.42
C THR A 104 -4.27 -10.85 -13.42
N SER A 105 -3.97 -12.10 -13.12
CA SER A 105 -4.50 -13.25 -13.84
C SER A 105 -5.45 -14.04 -12.95
N ARG A 106 -6.37 -14.77 -13.57
CA ARG A 106 -7.30 -15.63 -12.88
C ARG A 106 -6.76 -17.06 -12.83
N ARG A 107 -6.86 -17.68 -11.65
CA ARG A 107 -6.58 -19.10 -11.44
C ARG A 107 -7.69 -19.72 -10.62
N ASP A 108 -8.20 -20.87 -11.05
CA ASP A 108 -9.14 -21.68 -10.29
C ASP A 108 -8.36 -22.69 -9.45
N VAL A 109 -8.59 -22.71 -8.13
CA VAL A 109 -7.86 -23.54 -7.17
C VAL A 109 -8.84 -24.28 -6.27
N GLU A 110 -8.58 -25.53 -5.92
CA GLU A 110 -9.29 -26.23 -4.86
C GLU A 110 -8.70 -25.87 -3.50
N LEU A 111 -9.49 -25.22 -2.66
CA LEU A 111 -9.12 -24.87 -1.30
C LEU A 111 -9.77 -25.77 -0.26
N PRO A 112 -9.06 -26.11 0.84
CA PRO A 112 -9.62 -26.92 1.92
C PRO A 112 -10.70 -26.14 2.70
N VAL A 113 -11.63 -26.88 3.28
CA VAL A 113 -12.66 -26.37 4.18
C VAL A 113 -12.51 -27.03 5.54
N VAL A 114 -12.38 -26.23 6.58
CA VAL A 114 -12.33 -26.69 7.97
C VAL A 114 -13.47 -26.02 8.73
N ASP A 115 -14.31 -26.82 9.38
CA ASP A 115 -15.48 -26.36 10.14
C ASP A 115 -16.41 -25.39 9.37
N GLY A 116 -16.55 -25.64 8.06
CA GLY A 116 -17.36 -24.80 7.18
C GLY A 116 -16.70 -23.47 6.77
N VAL A 117 -15.43 -23.26 7.09
CA VAL A 117 -14.63 -22.08 6.70
C VAL A 117 -13.62 -22.47 5.63
N VAL A 118 -13.59 -21.74 4.54
CA VAL A 118 -12.60 -21.93 3.49
C VAL A 118 -11.24 -21.47 4.00
N GLN A 119 -10.23 -22.34 3.85
CA GLN A 119 -8.86 -22.05 4.27
C GLN A 119 -8.02 -21.60 3.09
N CYS A 120 -7.07 -20.68 3.33
CA CYS A 120 -6.00 -20.38 2.39
C CYS A 120 -5.06 -21.58 2.24
N ASP A 121 -4.22 -21.55 1.23
CA ASP A 121 -3.21 -22.59 0.98
C ASP A 121 -1.87 -21.93 0.62
N VAL A 122 -1.04 -21.72 1.64
CA VAL A 122 0.26 -21.04 1.50
C VAL A 122 1.25 -21.84 0.63
N GLU A 123 1.08 -23.16 0.51
CA GLU A 123 1.93 -23.99 -0.35
C GLU A 123 1.60 -23.77 -1.84
N GLN A 124 0.34 -23.48 -2.14
CA GLN A 124 -0.10 -23.08 -3.47
C GLN A 124 0.00 -21.57 -3.70
N ASP A 125 0.59 -20.82 -2.76
CA ASP A 125 0.61 -19.35 -2.75
C ASP A 125 -0.78 -18.76 -2.92
N VAL A 126 -1.71 -19.18 -2.06
CA VAL A 126 -3.07 -18.63 -1.98
C VAL A 126 -3.27 -18.07 -0.59
N LEU A 127 -3.49 -16.78 -0.50
CA LEU A 127 -3.71 -16.02 0.73
C LEU A 127 -5.13 -15.46 0.78
N TYR A 128 -5.61 -15.12 1.97
CA TYR A 128 -6.78 -14.28 2.13
C TYR A 128 -6.48 -12.85 1.73
N ILE A 129 -7.41 -12.20 1.05
CA ILE A 129 -7.40 -10.75 0.86
C ILE A 129 -8.76 -10.20 1.25
N ALA A 130 -8.77 -9.04 1.89
CA ALA A 130 -10.00 -8.34 2.19
C ALA A 130 -9.84 -6.83 2.01
N GLN A 131 -10.94 -6.18 1.70
CA GLN A 131 -11.07 -4.74 1.63
C GLN A 131 -12.12 -4.28 2.64
N VAL A 132 -11.68 -3.48 3.61
CA VAL A 132 -12.49 -3.02 4.74
C VAL A 132 -12.85 -1.55 4.54
N GLU A 133 -14.14 -1.26 4.54
CA GLU A 133 -14.64 0.11 4.44
C GLU A 133 -14.16 0.94 5.65
N ARG A 134 -13.56 2.13 5.39
CA ARG A 134 -12.94 2.98 6.40
C ARG A 134 -13.50 4.40 6.46
N HIS A 135 -14.59 4.68 5.76
CA HIS A 135 -15.20 6.02 5.70
C HIS A 135 -16.40 6.16 6.63
N GLY A 136 -16.65 5.17 7.50
CA GLY A 136 -17.73 5.17 8.47
C GLY A 136 -19.13 5.10 7.86
N LYS A 137 -19.28 4.54 6.65
CA LYS A 137 -20.56 4.53 5.94
C LYS A 137 -21.38 3.29 6.17
N ASN A 138 -20.82 2.11 5.98
CA ASN A 138 -21.60 0.86 6.00
C ASN A 138 -20.86 -0.33 6.66
N GLY A 139 -19.55 -0.21 6.90
CA GLY A 139 -18.73 -1.27 7.50
C GLY A 139 -18.60 -2.52 6.64
N ASN A 140 -18.82 -2.42 5.34
CA ASN A 140 -18.74 -3.57 4.44
C ASN A 140 -17.29 -4.09 4.34
N ILE A 141 -17.17 -5.41 4.21
CA ILE A 141 -15.89 -6.11 4.01
C ILE A 141 -16.02 -6.99 2.78
N GLY A 142 -15.33 -6.61 1.71
CA GLY A 142 -15.14 -7.46 0.53
C GLY A 142 -14.04 -8.49 0.82
N LYS A 143 -14.24 -9.75 0.42
CA LYS A 143 -13.30 -10.87 0.68
C LYS A 143 -13.03 -11.62 -0.60
N ALA A 144 -11.76 -12.03 -0.79
CA ALA A 144 -11.33 -12.83 -1.92
C ALA A 144 -10.08 -13.65 -1.56
N PHE A 145 -9.53 -14.36 -2.55
CA PHE A 145 -8.25 -15.07 -2.45
C PHE A 145 -7.26 -14.51 -3.46
N MET A 146 -6.01 -14.42 -3.05
CA MET A 146 -4.95 -13.85 -3.85
C MET A 146 -3.66 -14.65 -3.79
N GLY A 147 -2.98 -14.76 -4.93
CA GLY A 147 -1.66 -15.36 -5.06
C GLY A 147 -0.62 -14.36 -5.58
N GLY A 148 0.63 -14.80 -5.58
CA GLY A 148 1.78 -14.01 -6.05
C GLY A 148 2.57 -13.32 -4.94
N PHE A 149 2.10 -13.34 -3.69
CA PHE A 149 2.74 -12.63 -2.58
C PHE A 149 3.66 -13.50 -1.72
N ARG A 150 3.39 -14.80 -1.60
CA ARG A 150 4.20 -15.78 -0.84
C ARG A 150 4.40 -15.46 0.64
N ILE A 151 3.54 -14.63 1.24
CA ILE A 151 3.62 -14.27 2.66
C ILE A 151 3.30 -15.49 3.53
N ARG A 152 4.05 -15.64 4.61
CA ARG A 152 3.85 -16.70 5.60
C ARG A 152 3.94 -16.15 7.02
N GLY A 153 3.03 -16.62 7.88
CA GLY A 153 3.01 -16.33 9.31
C GLY A 153 2.57 -14.91 9.65
N GLY A 154 1.57 -14.39 8.96
CA GLY A 154 1.04 -13.08 9.34
C GLY A 154 0.18 -12.38 8.29
N ALA A 155 0.08 -11.07 8.42
CA ALA A 155 -0.73 -10.24 7.56
C ALA A 155 -0.14 -8.85 7.34
N MET A 156 -0.55 -8.21 6.26
CA MET A 156 -0.16 -6.86 5.88
C MET A 156 -1.38 -6.05 5.52
N ALA A 157 -1.53 -4.86 6.11
CA ALA A 157 -2.62 -3.92 5.83
C ALA A 157 -2.11 -2.60 5.30
N SER A 158 -2.91 -1.94 4.45
CA SER A 158 -2.64 -0.60 3.93
C SER A 158 -3.94 0.18 3.75
N SER A 159 -3.97 1.44 4.19
CA SER A 159 -5.07 2.37 3.90
C SER A 159 -4.93 3.07 2.54
N VAL A 160 -3.81 2.86 1.85
CA VAL A 160 -3.58 3.37 0.50
C VAL A 160 -4.09 2.35 -0.50
N GLY A 161 -5.40 2.33 -0.72
CA GLY A 161 -6.04 1.52 -1.75
C GLY A 161 -6.43 2.42 -2.93
N HIS A 162 -5.89 2.16 -4.13
CA HIS A 162 -6.21 2.94 -5.32
C HIS A 162 -7.72 2.96 -5.58
N ASP A 163 -8.23 4.05 -6.11
CA ASP A 163 -9.62 4.37 -6.42
C ASP A 163 -10.53 4.64 -5.21
N ASN A 164 -10.65 3.73 -4.24
CA ASN A 164 -11.62 3.87 -3.14
C ASN A 164 -10.99 4.14 -1.77
N HIS A 165 -9.68 3.96 -1.65
CA HIS A 165 -8.89 4.17 -0.44
C HIS A 165 -9.44 3.48 0.82
N ASN A 166 -10.08 2.33 0.67
CA ASN A 166 -10.43 1.45 1.77
C ASN A 166 -9.18 0.75 2.32
N ILE A 167 -9.24 0.20 3.53
CA ILE A 167 -8.13 -0.59 4.05
C ILE A 167 -8.11 -1.93 3.33
N ILE A 168 -7.01 -2.21 2.64
CA ILE A 168 -6.73 -3.52 2.05
C ILE A 168 -5.86 -4.30 3.03
N VAL A 169 -6.20 -5.57 3.26
CA VAL A 169 -5.41 -6.48 4.09
C VAL A 169 -5.24 -7.81 3.37
N LEU A 170 -4.03 -8.35 3.45
CA LEU A 170 -3.63 -9.63 2.87
C LEU A 170 -2.88 -10.44 3.93
N GLY A 171 -3.16 -11.75 4.04
CA GLY A 171 -2.46 -12.61 5.00
C GLY A 171 -2.91 -14.06 4.96
N ASP A 172 -2.28 -14.87 5.81
CA ASP A 172 -2.59 -16.30 6.01
C ASP A 172 -3.31 -16.59 7.34
N SER A 173 -3.48 -15.57 8.20
CA SER A 173 -4.11 -15.66 9.53
C SER A 173 -5.21 -14.61 9.66
N PHE A 174 -6.42 -15.02 10.01
CA PHE A 174 -7.54 -14.09 10.24
C PHE A 174 -7.30 -13.18 11.46
N GLU A 175 -6.63 -13.69 12.47
CA GLU A 175 -6.27 -12.97 13.70
C GLU A 175 -5.29 -11.84 13.36
N ASP A 176 -4.25 -12.14 12.58
CA ASP A 176 -3.25 -11.17 12.18
C ASP A 176 -3.83 -10.13 11.20
N MET A 177 -4.75 -10.54 10.32
CA MET A 177 -5.50 -9.61 9.47
C MET A 177 -6.33 -8.62 10.30
N ALA A 178 -7.03 -9.12 11.35
CA ALA A 178 -7.81 -8.26 12.23
C ALA A 178 -6.93 -7.27 12.99
N LEU A 179 -5.81 -7.74 13.53
CA LEU A 179 -4.85 -6.89 14.24
C LEU A 179 -4.27 -5.80 13.31
N ALA A 180 -3.87 -6.19 12.09
CA ALA A 180 -3.31 -5.25 11.11
C ALA A 180 -4.30 -4.14 10.70
N VAL A 181 -5.57 -4.49 10.45
CA VAL A 181 -6.61 -3.53 10.07
C VAL A 181 -6.94 -2.59 11.22
N ASN A 182 -7.17 -3.12 12.43
CA ASN A 182 -7.48 -2.30 13.60
C ASN A 182 -6.32 -1.34 13.91
N ARG A 183 -5.08 -1.83 13.85
CA ARG A 183 -3.90 -0.98 14.05
C ARG A 183 -3.77 0.10 12.97
N CYS A 184 -4.03 -0.24 11.73
CA CYS A 184 -4.04 0.74 10.64
C CYS A 184 -5.08 1.85 10.89
N ALA A 185 -6.25 1.51 11.41
CA ALA A 185 -7.28 2.49 11.79
C ALA A 185 -6.87 3.35 12.99
N GLU A 186 -6.26 2.76 14.02
CA GLU A 186 -5.73 3.50 15.19
C GLU A 186 -4.68 4.55 14.82
N LEU A 187 -3.85 4.25 13.80
CA LEU A 187 -2.85 5.18 13.27
C LEU A 187 -3.46 6.34 12.46
N GLY A 188 -4.78 6.33 12.22
CA GLY A 188 -5.43 7.28 11.32
C GLY A 188 -5.16 6.98 9.84
N GLY A 189 -4.72 5.76 9.53
CA GLY A 189 -4.25 5.27 8.25
C GLY A 189 -2.76 4.93 8.29
N GLY A 190 -2.31 4.10 7.36
CA GLY A 190 -0.92 3.68 7.33
C GLY A 190 -0.70 2.37 6.59
N GLN A 191 0.48 1.83 6.81
CA GLN A 191 0.86 0.46 6.45
C GLN A 191 1.29 -0.27 7.71
N VAL A 192 0.76 -1.46 7.93
CA VAL A 192 1.02 -2.28 9.11
C VAL A 192 1.34 -3.70 8.68
N ILE A 193 2.41 -4.25 9.21
CA ILE A 193 2.77 -5.66 9.07
C ILE A 193 2.66 -6.31 10.45
N VAL A 194 1.87 -7.37 10.51
CA VAL A 194 1.73 -8.25 11.67
C VAL A 194 2.40 -9.58 11.36
N ARG A 195 3.16 -10.10 12.30
CA ARG A 195 3.82 -11.39 12.21
C ARG A 195 3.62 -12.17 13.49
N ASN A 196 3.00 -13.35 13.39
CA ASN A 196 2.75 -14.24 14.54
C ASN A 196 2.06 -13.52 15.72
N GLY A 197 1.04 -12.71 15.47
CA GLY A 197 0.27 -12.01 16.51
C GLY A 197 0.88 -10.71 17.02
N GLU A 198 2.02 -10.26 16.49
CA GLU A 198 2.68 -9.02 16.91
C GLU A 198 2.89 -8.06 15.75
N ILE A 199 2.82 -6.74 16.04
CA ILE A 199 3.11 -5.70 15.04
C ILE A 199 4.62 -5.70 14.79
N ALA A 200 5.02 -6.16 13.61
CA ALA A 200 6.44 -6.29 13.24
C ALA A 200 7.00 -5.00 12.60
N ALA A 201 6.18 -4.26 11.85
CA ALA A 201 6.56 -2.96 11.30
C ALA A 201 5.32 -2.13 10.99
N GLU A 202 5.43 -0.80 11.09
CA GLU A 202 4.33 0.11 10.76
C GLU A 202 4.81 1.49 10.31
N VAL A 203 4.00 2.13 9.47
CA VAL A 203 4.13 3.55 9.08
C VAL A 203 2.76 4.21 9.12
N ALA A 204 2.63 5.31 9.87
CA ALA A 204 1.40 6.08 9.95
C ALA A 204 1.25 7.03 8.75
N TYR A 205 0.00 7.16 8.28
CA TYR A 205 -0.42 8.11 7.25
C TYR A 205 -1.62 8.94 7.77
N PRO A 206 -1.39 9.84 8.74
CA PRO A 206 -2.47 10.56 9.42
C PRO A 206 -3.19 11.56 8.51
N VAL A 207 -2.57 12.00 7.42
CA VAL A 207 -3.16 12.96 6.48
C VAL A 207 -4.01 12.22 5.46
N CYS A 208 -5.31 12.35 5.56
CA CYS A 208 -6.33 11.65 4.75
C CYS A 208 -6.26 10.12 4.82
N GLY A 209 -5.48 9.54 5.74
CA GLY A 209 -5.15 8.12 5.74
C GLY A 209 -4.23 7.70 4.59
N LEU A 210 -3.54 8.63 3.93
CA LEU A 210 -2.81 8.42 2.68
C LEU A 210 -1.37 8.96 2.70
N LEU A 211 -1.11 10.02 3.46
CA LEU A 211 0.17 10.71 3.49
C LEU A 211 0.72 10.76 4.91
N SER A 212 2.04 10.61 5.02
CA SER A 212 2.77 10.74 6.27
C SER A 212 3.11 12.20 6.57
N ASP A 213 3.16 12.54 7.84
CA ASP A 213 3.67 13.80 8.37
C ASP A 213 5.15 13.74 8.79
N LEU A 214 5.77 12.59 8.61
CA LEU A 214 7.20 12.39 8.85
C LEU A 214 8.05 13.14 7.82
N SER A 215 9.29 13.45 8.20
CA SER A 215 10.29 13.91 7.24
C SER A 215 10.58 12.82 6.19
N LEU A 216 11.13 13.23 5.04
CA LEU A 216 11.45 12.30 3.95
C LEU A 216 12.41 11.18 4.41
N ASP A 217 13.43 11.54 5.21
CA ASP A 217 14.43 10.58 5.70
C ASP A 217 13.81 9.58 6.67
N GLU A 218 13.01 10.04 7.65
CA GLU A 218 12.29 9.19 8.59
C GLU A 218 11.32 8.25 7.88
N LEU A 219 10.56 8.79 6.92
CA LEU A 219 9.64 7.98 6.12
C LEU A 219 10.40 6.93 5.29
N ALA A 220 11.52 7.31 4.68
CA ALA A 220 12.35 6.40 3.90
C ALA A 220 12.88 5.25 4.76
N ASP A 221 13.33 5.53 5.98
CA ASP A 221 13.84 4.50 6.88
C ASP A 221 12.72 3.56 7.37
N LYS A 222 11.55 4.09 7.72
CA LYS A 222 10.37 3.25 8.05
C LYS A 222 9.93 2.38 6.88
N LYS A 223 9.99 2.91 5.65
CA LYS A 223 9.65 2.14 4.43
C LYS A 223 10.68 1.03 4.15
N LYS A 224 11.97 1.28 4.38
CA LYS A 224 13.01 0.22 4.30
C LYS A 224 12.73 -0.89 5.30
N GLU A 225 12.35 -0.53 6.53
CA GLU A 225 12.02 -1.51 7.56
C GLU A 225 10.78 -2.34 7.20
N LEU A 226 9.70 -1.71 6.73
CA LEU A 226 8.53 -2.43 6.20
C LEU A 226 8.92 -3.44 5.12
N ASN A 227 9.72 -3.00 4.14
CA ASN A 227 10.17 -3.87 3.06
C ASN A 227 11.04 -5.02 3.58
N ARG A 228 11.94 -4.75 4.53
CA ARG A 228 12.79 -5.78 5.15
C ARG A 228 11.93 -6.87 5.81
N VAL A 229 10.99 -6.47 6.66
CA VAL A 229 10.10 -7.41 7.37
C VAL A 229 9.25 -8.21 6.37
N ALA A 230 8.71 -7.56 5.35
CA ALA A 230 7.93 -8.25 4.32
C ALA A 230 8.75 -9.30 3.56
N HIS A 231 9.99 -8.96 3.18
CA HIS A 231 10.90 -9.92 2.54
C HIS A 231 11.19 -11.12 3.45
N GLU A 232 11.37 -10.89 4.75
CA GLU A 232 11.53 -11.98 5.73
C GLU A 232 10.29 -12.87 5.85
N MET A 233 9.10 -12.34 5.56
CA MET A 233 7.85 -13.11 5.50
C MET A 233 7.66 -13.83 4.15
N GLY A 234 8.54 -13.64 3.19
CA GLY A 234 8.59 -14.38 1.92
C GLY A 234 8.20 -13.62 0.66
N THR A 235 7.72 -12.38 0.75
CA THR A 235 7.35 -11.63 -0.45
C THR A 235 8.56 -10.96 -1.11
N GLU A 236 8.65 -11.09 -2.43
CA GLU A 236 9.61 -10.34 -3.26
C GLU A 236 9.01 -9.05 -3.84
N ILE A 237 7.73 -8.80 -3.57
CA ILE A 237 7.02 -7.65 -4.09
C ILE A 237 7.28 -6.46 -3.18
N ALA A 238 7.77 -5.36 -3.77
CA ALA A 238 7.92 -4.11 -3.03
C ALA A 238 6.54 -3.58 -2.58
N ILE A 239 6.36 -3.44 -1.27
CA ILE A 239 5.09 -3.17 -0.62
C ILE A 239 4.36 -1.88 -1.05
N PRO A 240 4.98 -0.81 -1.59
CA PRO A 240 4.23 0.42 -1.80
C PRO A 240 3.33 0.47 -3.01
N VAL A 241 3.60 -0.31 -4.06
CA VAL A 241 2.97 -0.06 -5.37
C VAL A 241 1.96 -1.13 -5.76
N SER A 242 2.16 -2.38 -5.35
CA SER A 242 1.38 -3.50 -5.86
C SER A 242 -0.03 -3.61 -5.27
N TYR A 243 -0.25 -3.13 -4.03
CA TYR A 243 -1.59 -3.16 -3.41
C TYR A 243 -2.56 -2.16 -4.03
N THR A 244 -2.07 -1.07 -4.62
CA THR A 244 -2.90 0.03 -5.10
C THR A 244 -3.63 -0.30 -6.40
N HIS A 245 -3.22 -1.34 -7.11
CA HIS A 245 -3.81 -1.73 -8.39
C HIS A 245 -4.81 -2.89 -8.28
N LEU A 246 -5.07 -3.38 -7.08
CA LEU A 246 -6.01 -4.48 -6.87
C LEU A 246 -7.44 -3.95 -6.84
N ARG A 247 -8.15 -4.13 -7.92
CA ARG A 247 -9.59 -3.90 -8.00
C ARG A 247 -10.34 -5.07 -7.37
N ALA A 248 -10.38 -5.13 -6.05
CA ALA A 248 -11.06 -6.20 -5.33
C ALA A 248 -12.57 -6.27 -5.62
N HIS A 249 -13.18 -5.19 -6.14
CA HIS A 249 -14.60 -5.14 -6.42
C HIS A 249 -15.03 -5.83 -7.72
N GLU A 250 -14.11 -6.10 -8.65
CA GLU A 250 -14.44 -6.85 -9.86
C GLU A 250 -14.65 -8.34 -9.60
N THR A 251 -14.21 -8.84 -8.44
CA THR A 251 -14.34 -10.25 -8.04
C THR A 251 -15.47 -10.52 -7.05
N CYS A 252 -15.99 -9.49 -6.38
CA CYS A 252 -17.07 -9.64 -5.40
C CYS A 252 -18.47 -9.54 -6.03
N ALA A 253 -18.60 -9.23 -7.31
CA ALA A 253 -19.89 -9.07 -7.97
C ALA A 253 -20.51 -10.40 -8.48
N ASP A 254 -19.73 -11.47 -8.53
CA ASP A 254 -20.11 -12.76 -9.12
C ASP A 254 -20.07 -13.96 -8.13
N LEU A 255 -20.05 -13.68 -6.80
CA LEU A 255 -20.12 -14.71 -5.76
C LEU A 255 -21.48 -14.74 -5.08
#